data_daeaf23437cc4f9e01157bcdaa366c19
#
_entry.id   daeaf23437cc4f9e01157bcdaa366c19
#
_cell.length_a   1.000
_cell.length_b   1.000
_cell.length_c   1.000
_cell.angle_alpha   90.00
_cell.angle_beta   90.00
_cell.angle_gamma   90.00
#
_symmetry.space_group_name_H-M   'P 1'
#
loop_
_entity.id
_entity.type
_entity.pdbx_description
1 polymer ?
#
loop_
_entity_poly.entity_id
_entity_poly.type
_entity_poly.pdbx_seq_one_letter_code
_entity_poly.pdbx_strand_id
1 'polypeptide(L)'
;MPAASSVKVLVVDDQLTMRALVRSGLQQIGVTQIQEAADGEDALRMVVERPVNLILSDYNMPKMDGLGLLRAVRTYGPTSKIAFIMLTGRADTDLVKRAAQFGVNNYLVKPFTVQGLRGKIEQVFGALT
;
A
#
# COMPACT_ATOMS: atom_id res chain seq x y z
N MET A 1 20.41 -0.74 -2.24
CA MET A 1 19.29 -0.92 -3.15
C MET A 1 18.60 -2.25 -2.81
N PRO A 2 17.29 -2.25 -2.39
CA PRO A 2 16.63 -3.50 -2.03
C PRO A 2 16.35 -4.36 -3.25
N ALA A 3 16.43 -5.67 -3.08
CA ALA A 3 15.96 -6.62 -4.07
C ALA A 3 14.43 -6.63 -4.03
N ALA A 4 13.77 -6.60 -5.18
CA ALA A 4 12.31 -6.67 -5.24
C ALA A 4 11.78 -7.93 -4.55
N SER A 5 12.48 -9.05 -4.67
CA SER A 5 12.09 -10.32 -4.03
C SER A 5 12.16 -10.28 -2.50
N SER A 6 12.85 -9.32 -1.91
CA SER A 6 12.94 -9.17 -0.45
C SER A 6 11.89 -8.24 0.13
N VAL A 7 11.14 -7.53 -0.71
CA VAL A 7 10.10 -6.60 -0.26
C VAL A 7 8.80 -7.36 0.00
N LYS A 8 8.31 -7.28 1.22
CA LYS A 8 7.04 -7.90 1.63
C LYS A 8 5.94 -6.86 1.51
N VAL A 9 4.89 -7.16 0.75
CA VAL A 9 3.82 -6.23 0.43
C VAL A 9 2.47 -6.79 0.88
N LEU A 10 1.67 -5.95 1.50
CA LEU A 10 0.24 -6.22 1.73
C LEU A 10 -0.58 -5.33 0.81
N VAL A 11 -1.41 -5.95 -0.01
CA VAL A 11 -2.36 -5.27 -0.91
C VAL A 11 -3.73 -5.26 -0.24
N VAL A 12 -4.30 -4.08 -0.08
CA VAL A 12 -5.59 -3.89 0.60
C VAL A 12 -6.58 -3.24 -0.35
N ASP A 13 -7.63 -3.96 -0.70
CA ASP A 13 -8.70 -3.47 -1.58
C ASP A 13 -9.90 -4.40 -1.40
N ASP A 14 -11.11 -3.85 -1.35
CA ASP A 14 -12.33 -4.66 -1.23
C ASP A 14 -12.73 -5.34 -2.53
N GLN A 15 -12.15 -4.93 -3.66
CA GLN A 15 -12.42 -5.51 -4.97
C GLN A 15 -11.37 -6.54 -5.34
N LEU A 16 -11.81 -7.79 -5.52
CA LEU A 16 -10.92 -8.89 -5.87
C LEU A 16 -10.16 -8.64 -7.18
N THR A 17 -10.84 -8.08 -8.18
CA THR A 17 -10.23 -7.78 -9.47
C THR A 17 -9.13 -6.75 -9.35
N MET A 18 -9.30 -5.74 -8.51
CA MET A 18 -8.27 -4.73 -8.29
C MET A 18 -7.07 -5.32 -7.54
N ARG A 19 -7.31 -6.15 -6.53
CA ARG A 19 -6.21 -6.85 -5.85
C ARG A 19 -5.40 -7.69 -6.83
N ALA A 20 -6.08 -8.38 -7.75
CA ALA A 20 -5.42 -9.18 -8.78
C ALA A 20 -4.55 -8.34 -9.72
N LEU A 21 -5.03 -7.16 -10.11
CA LEU A 21 -4.27 -6.24 -10.96
C LEU A 21 -3.02 -5.72 -10.24
N VAL A 22 -3.14 -5.34 -8.98
CA VAL A 22 -2.00 -4.86 -8.19
C VAL A 22 -1.00 -6.00 -7.98
N ARG A 23 -1.46 -7.19 -7.64
CA ARG A 23 -0.60 -8.36 -7.48
C ARG A 23 0.16 -8.66 -8.78
N SER A 24 -0.53 -8.66 -9.92
CA SER A 24 0.10 -8.90 -11.22
C SER A 24 1.19 -7.87 -11.51
N GLY A 25 0.89 -6.59 -11.26
CA GLY A 25 1.88 -5.53 -11.42
C GLY A 25 3.11 -5.71 -10.53
N LEU A 26 2.90 -6.07 -9.27
CA LEU A 26 3.99 -6.34 -8.34
C LEU A 26 4.85 -7.52 -8.81
N GLN A 27 4.22 -8.59 -9.28
CA GLN A 27 4.94 -9.76 -9.81
C GLN A 27 5.80 -9.39 -11.01
N GLN A 28 5.31 -8.55 -11.89
CA GLN A 28 6.08 -8.08 -13.05
C GLN A 28 7.29 -7.24 -12.64
N ILE A 29 7.22 -6.57 -11.51
CA ILE A 29 8.35 -5.80 -10.94
C ILE A 29 9.39 -6.73 -10.28
N GLY A 30 8.99 -7.95 -9.92
CA GLY A 30 9.84 -8.91 -9.24
C GLY A 30 9.50 -9.12 -7.76
N VAL A 31 8.43 -8.51 -7.27
CA VAL A 31 7.96 -8.73 -5.90
C VAL A 31 7.26 -10.09 -5.84
N THR A 32 7.70 -10.93 -4.91
CA THR A 32 7.19 -12.29 -4.77
C THR A 32 6.46 -12.54 -3.46
N GLN A 33 6.68 -11.71 -2.46
CA GLN A 33 6.06 -11.87 -1.14
C GLN A 33 4.88 -10.91 -1.02
N ILE A 34 3.71 -11.37 -1.45
CA ILE A 34 2.50 -10.57 -1.55
C ILE A 34 1.39 -11.21 -0.74
N GLN A 35 0.79 -10.43 0.18
CA GLN A 35 -0.41 -10.80 0.92
C GLN A 35 -1.55 -9.88 0.51
N GLU A 36 -2.77 -10.29 0.75
CA GLU A 36 -3.97 -9.53 0.39
C GLU A 36 -4.93 -9.44 1.58
N ALA A 37 -5.60 -8.30 1.68
CA ALA A 37 -6.68 -8.08 2.63
C ALA A 37 -7.83 -7.36 1.93
N ALA A 38 -9.06 -7.63 2.34
CA ALA A 38 -10.25 -7.07 1.70
C ALA A 38 -10.75 -5.78 2.37
N ASP A 39 -10.27 -5.46 3.55
CA ASP A 39 -10.64 -4.24 4.26
C ASP A 39 -9.54 -3.82 5.24
N GLY A 40 -9.70 -2.62 5.81
CA GLY A 40 -8.69 -2.05 6.69
C GLY A 40 -8.55 -2.79 8.03
N GLU A 41 -9.64 -3.36 8.56
CA GLU A 41 -9.57 -4.09 9.82
C GLU A 41 -8.76 -5.38 9.66
N ASP A 42 -9.01 -6.14 8.59
CA ASP A 42 -8.23 -7.34 8.29
C ASP A 42 -6.76 -7.00 8.03
N ALA A 43 -6.52 -5.92 7.26
CA ALA A 43 -5.17 -5.46 6.98
C ALA A 43 -4.40 -5.14 8.26
N LEU A 44 -5.03 -4.41 9.17
CA LEU A 44 -4.39 -4.03 10.43
C LEU A 44 -4.03 -5.28 11.25
N ARG A 45 -4.98 -6.23 11.36
CA ARG A 45 -4.73 -7.48 12.07
C ARG A 45 -3.55 -8.24 11.46
N MET A 46 -3.49 -8.31 10.13
CA MET A 46 -2.44 -9.03 9.43
C MET A 46 -1.06 -8.41 9.67
N VAL A 47 -0.93 -7.10 9.60
CA VAL A 47 0.38 -6.44 9.77
C VAL A 47 0.83 -6.42 11.22
N VAL A 48 -0.08 -6.48 12.18
CA VAL A 48 0.27 -6.64 13.59
C VAL A 48 0.86 -8.02 13.83
N GLU A 49 0.26 -9.06 13.24
CA GLU A 49 0.73 -10.44 13.38
C GLU A 49 2.01 -10.70 12.57
N ARG A 50 2.05 -10.19 11.33
CA ARG A 50 3.16 -10.39 10.39
C ARG A 50 3.50 -9.09 9.71
N PRO A 51 4.44 -8.30 10.26
CA PRO A 51 4.82 -7.03 9.65
C PRO A 51 5.32 -7.20 8.23
N VAL A 52 4.95 -6.23 7.37
CA VAL A 52 5.40 -6.13 5.99
C VAL A 52 6.27 -4.88 5.82
N ASN A 53 6.90 -4.74 4.67
CA ASN A 53 7.69 -3.56 4.36
C ASN A 53 6.82 -2.45 3.77
N LEU A 54 5.76 -2.81 3.06
CA LEU A 54 4.93 -1.89 2.31
C LEU A 54 3.46 -2.30 2.37
N ILE A 55 2.59 -1.32 2.59
CA ILE A 55 1.14 -1.48 2.42
C ILE A 55 0.73 -0.66 1.21
N LEU A 56 0.06 -1.32 0.25
CA LEU A 56 -0.62 -0.67 -0.87
C LEU A 56 -2.11 -0.76 -0.61
N SER A 57 -2.75 0.34 -0.26
CA SER A 57 -4.15 0.32 0.17
C SER A 57 -5.01 1.24 -0.66
N ASP A 58 -6.17 0.73 -1.10
CA ASP A 58 -7.23 1.57 -1.62
C ASP A 58 -7.74 2.51 -0.53
N TYR A 59 -8.29 3.64 -0.94
CA TYR A 59 -8.90 4.60 -0.01
C TYR A 59 -10.29 4.15 0.43
N ASN A 60 -11.16 3.83 -0.52
CA ASN A 60 -12.57 3.49 -0.25
C ASN A 60 -12.73 2.00 0.01
N MET A 61 -12.95 1.65 1.28
CA MET A 61 -13.18 0.27 1.71
C MET A 61 -14.21 0.26 2.84
N PRO A 62 -14.98 -0.84 2.97
CA PRO A 62 -15.91 -0.97 4.11
C PRO A 62 -15.14 -1.14 5.41
N LYS A 63 -15.82 -0.94 6.52
CA LYS A 63 -15.36 -1.10 7.91
C LYS A 63 -14.30 -0.07 8.30
N MET A 64 -13.12 -0.12 7.68
CA MET A 64 -12.05 0.85 7.91
C MET A 64 -11.48 1.23 6.55
N ASP A 65 -11.54 2.50 6.18
CA ASP A 65 -10.99 2.98 4.92
C ASP A 65 -9.45 3.10 4.96
N GLY A 66 -8.87 3.46 3.81
CA GLY A 66 -7.41 3.56 3.71
C GLY A 66 -6.81 4.60 4.64
N LEU A 67 -7.50 5.70 4.87
CA LEU A 67 -7.02 6.75 5.78
C LEU A 67 -7.06 6.27 7.24
N GLY A 68 -8.12 5.58 7.62
CA GLY A 68 -8.23 4.95 8.94
C GLY A 68 -7.15 3.91 9.17
N LEU A 69 -6.86 3.09 8.16
CA LEU A 69 -5.78 2.11 8.22
C LEU A 69 -4.43 2.80 8.39
N LEU A 70 -4.16 3.84 7.63
CA LEU A 70 -2.90 4.60 7.73
C LEU A 70 -2.72 5.16 9.15
N ARG A 71 -3.75 5.76 9.72
CA ARG A 71 -3.70 6.29 11.08
C ARG A 71 -3.39 5.19 12.09
N ALA A 72 -4.09 4.06 11.98
CA ALA A 72 -3.90 2.94 12.90
C ALA A 72 -2.47 2.38 12.81
N VAL A 73 -1.95 2.21 11.61
CA VAL A 73 -0.59 1.73 11.37
C VAL A 73 0.44 2.69 11.98
N ARG A 74 0.24 3.99 11.84
CA ARG A 74 1.18 5.00 12.35
C ARG A 74 1.13 5.15 13.86
N THR A 75 0.00 4.87 14.50
CA THR A 75 -0.15 5.04 15.95
C THR A 75 0.28 3.80 16.74
N TYR A 76 0.40 2.64 16.10
CA TYR A 76 0.88 1.43 16.76
C TYR A 76 2.39 1.31 16.57
N GLY A 77 3.16 1.35 17.66
CA GLY A 77 4.62 1.40 17.62
C GLY A 77 5.27 0.39 16.67
N PRO A 78 4.96 -0.92 16.78
CA PRO A 78 5.60 -1.94 15.93
C PRO A 78 5.34 -1.79 14.43
N THR A 79 4.26 -1.09 14.01
CA THR A 79 3.93 -0.88 12.61
C THR A 79 4.14 0.56 12.14
N SER A 80 4.55 1.44 13.03
CA SER A 80 4.54 2.89 12.79
C SER A 80 5.42 3.34 11.61
N LYS A 81 6.40 2.54 11.23
CA LYS A 81 7.36 2.89 10.16
C LYS A 81 7.15 2.09 8.88
N ILE A 82 6.11 1.26 8.79
CA ILE A 82 5.81 0.53 7.56
C ILE A 82 5.49 1.55 6.46
N ALA A 83 6.11 1.38 5.29
CA ALA A 83 5.82 2.25 4.15
C ALA A 83 4.38 2.07 3.71
N PHE A 84 3.72 3.17 3.36
CA PHE A 84 2.32 3.17 2.99
C PHE A 84 2.13 3.97 1.71
N ILE A 85 1.56 3.35 0.69
CA ILE A 85 1.18 4.01 -0.56
C ILE A 85 -0.34 3.92 -0.69
N MET A 86 -0.99 5.06 -0.84
CA MET A 86 -2.44 5.13 -1.00
C MET A 86 -2.81 5.02 -2.48
N LEU A 87 -3.74 4.12 -2.80
CA LEU A 87 -4.32 3.99 -4.14
C LEU A 87 -5.65 4.75 -4.16
N THR A 88 -5.81 5.65 -5.13
CA THR A 88 -7.00 6.49 -5.23
C THR A 88 -7.52 6.54 -6.65
N GLY A 89 -8.85 6.64 -6.82
CA GLY A 89 -9.48 6.71 -8.13
C GLY A 89 -9.25 8.04 -8.84
N ARG A 90 -8.80 9.06 -8.13
CA ARG A 90 -8.46 10.35 -8.71
C ARG A 90 -7.57 11.12 -7.73
N ALA A 91 -6.84 12.12 -8.27
CA ALA A 91 -6.02 13.00 -7.46
C ALA A 91 -6.93 13.97 -6.69
N ASP A 92 -7.44 13.54 -5.54
CA ASP A 92 -8.23 14.36 -4.64
C ASP A 92 -7.26 15.11 -3.73
N THR A 93 -7.22 16.44 -3.90
CA THR A 93 -6.28 17.30 -3.16
C THR A 93 -6.47 17.19 -1.67
N ASP A 94 -7.74 17.16 -1.20
CA ASP A 94 -8.02 17.05 0.23
C ASP A 94 -7.58 15.71 0.80
N LEU A 95 -7.81 14.61 0.07
CA LEU A 95 -7.36 13.29 0.48
C LEU A 95 -5.84 13.24 0.56
N VAL A 96 -5.15 13.76 -0.45
CA VAL A 96 -3.68 13.79 -0.48
C VAL A 96 -3.13 14.57 0.72
N LYS A 97 -3.70 15.73 1.04
CA LYS A 97 -3.30 16.54 2.19
C LYS A 97 -3.53 15.80 3.51
N ARG A 98 -4.67 15.16 3.68
CA ARG A 98 -5.00 14.43 4.89
C ARG A 98 -4.08 13.22 5.06
N ALA A 99 -3.82 12.48 3.99
CA ALA A 99 -2.91 11.36 4.03
C ALA A 99 -1.49 11.81 4.37
N ALA A 100 -1.04 12.93 3.83
CA ALA A 100 0.27 13.51 4.16
C ALA A 100 0.38 13.85 5.64
N GLN A 101 -0.69 14.38 6.24
CA GLN A 101 -0.72 14.70 7.67
C GLN A 101 -0.54 13.45 8.54
N PHE A 102 -1.00 12.30 8.06
CA PHE A 102 -0.89 11.03 8.79
C PHE A 102 0.32 10.19 8.38
N GLY A 103 1.21 10.76 7.57
CA GLY A 103 2.48 10.11 7.27
C GLY A 103 2.44 9.09 6.14
N VAL A 104 1.62 9.31 5.10
CA VAL A 104 1.68 8.50 3.90
C VAL A 104 3.03 8.73 3.20
N ASN A 105 3.61 7.67 2.64
CA ASN A 105 4.88 7.78 1.93
C ASN A 105 4.68 8.22 0.48
N ASN A 106 3.59 7.80 -0.14
CA ASN A 106 3.30 8.16 -1.53
C ASN A 106 1.85 7.83 -1.84
N TYR A 107 1.39 8.23 -3.03
CA TYR A 107 0.07 7.86 -3.54
C TYR A 107 0.16 7.50 -5.01
N LEU A 108 -0.80 6.72 -5.49
CA LEU A 108 -0.87 6.28 -6.89
C LEU A 108 -2.31 6.38 -7.36
N VAL A 109 -2.53 7.05 -8.50
CA VAL A 109 -3.86 7.26 -9.06
C VAL A 109 -4.23 6.09 -9.97
N LYS A 110 -5.44 5.56 -9.79
CA LYS A 110 -5.99 4.52 -10.66
C LYS A 110 -6.66 5.15 -11.91
N PRO A 111 -6.59 4.52 -13.07
CA PRO A 111 -5.82 3.30 -13.38
C PRO A 111 -4.33 3.58 -13.42
N PHE A 112 -3.54 2.61 -13.00
CA PHE A 112 -2.09 2.74 -12.98
C PHE A 112 -1.43 1.83 -14.01
N THR A 113 -0.18 2.13 -14.36
CA THR A 113 0.68 1.25 -15.15
C THR A 113 1.66 0.54 -14.24
N VAL A 114 2.23 -0.58 -14.72
CA VAL A 114 3.28 -1.28 -13.98
C VAL A 114 4.48 -0.36 -13.74
N GLN A 115 4.84 0.43 -14.73
CA GLN A 115 5.93 1.41 -14.61
C GLN A 115 5.61 2.49 -13.57
N GLY A 116 4.36 2.97 -13.54
CA GLY A 116 3.92 3.94 -12.53
C GLY A 116 3.96 3.37 -11.13
N LEU A 117 3.51 2.13 -10.96
CA LEU A 117 3.58 1.42 -9.68
C LEU A 117 5.03 1.25 -9.23
N ARG A 118 5.90 0.77 -10.11
CA ARG A 118 7.33 0.62 -9.83
C ARG A 118 7.95 1.94 -9.41
N GLY A 119 7.67 3.02 -10.16
CA GLY A 119 8.21 4.34 -9.86
C GLY A 119 7.83 4.83 -8.48
N LYS A 120 6.59 4.63 -8.06
CA LYS A 120 6.13 5.03 -6.73
C LYS A 120 6.82 4.23 -5.62
N ILE A 121 6.99 2.95 -5.82
CA ILE A 121 7.71 2.09 -4.86
C ILE A 121 9.18 2.52 -4.78
N GLU A 122 9.82 2.77 -5.90
CA GLU A 122 11.23 3.18 -5.94
C GLU A 122 11.45 4.57 -5.32
N GLN A 123 10.46 5.46 -5.36
CA GLN A 123 10.53 6.73 -4.65
C GLN A 123 10.60 6.54 -3.14
N VAL A 124 10.06 5.44 -2.63
CA VAL A 124 10.04 5.14 -1.19
C VAL A 124 11.28 4.36 -0.77
N PHE A 125 11.66 3.34 -1.54
CA PHE A 125 12.72 2.39 -1.15
C PHE A 125 14.04 2.61 -1.88
N GLY A 126 14.07 3.44 -2.91
CA GLY A 126 15.18 3.49 -3.85
C GLY A 126 15.03 2.43 -4.95
N ALA A 127 15.96 2.42 -5.90
CA ALA A 127 15.87 1.52 -7.05
C ALA A 127 15.80 0.06 -6.63
N LEU A 128 14.88 -0.68 -7.23
CA LEU A 128 14.73 -2.12 -6.98
C LEU A 128 15.64 -2.92 -7.92
N THR A 129 16.17 -4.00 -7.42
CA THR A 129 17.01 -4.91 -8.21
C THR A 129 16.33 -6.24 -8.46
#